data_281a9959fd598e509b6eb260866bbb75
#
_entry.id   281a9959fd598e509b6eb260866bbb75
#
_cell.length_a   1.000
_cell.length_b   1.000
_cell.length_c   1.000
_cell.angle_alpha   90.00
_cell.angle_beta   90.00
_cell.angle_gamma   90.00
#
_symmetry.space_group_name_H-M   'P 1'
#
loop_
_entity.id
_entity.type
_entity.pdbx_description
1 polymer ?
#
loop_
_entity_poly.entity_id
_entity_poly.type
_entity_poly.pdbx_seq_one_letter_code
_entity_poly.pdbx_strand_id
1 'polypeptide(L)'
;MEKRQDMQENKIAIIAQCGADGTSAMHAYAEALIVPEGYEAECIEIPHAESVAAAYQRAMEQSSAKYKVYLSAGSVIVKADFLAEMIRIFTADETIGLIGAVGTDQLSASGIMARSPRIYGRLLYWDGSQFSGEQAADGVQDVMAVTGELIATQYDTDWRCDLFVHDCFWSEAQCAEFRRRGLRAVVPQQAEAWVLAAKNAPFHAPSREVFLDTYSKDIYPLVSIVIPTYRTEFFRQALLSVLAQTYRNLDIFVTDNAKDNGTEEMMARAFSDDARIHYEHHAGYTPEENWARARAYDNPNAEYVNWLMDDDLFLPEKIETMIDYFFANPGISLVTSYRECIDENGNKLPDLPYTKPFVHHVTRIRGEELGAYILRHCINVVGEPTTPLVRKAFLLDGHDLGWTGREGRYLISDFPTWLRLLAQGDAIYLPQPLSRFRMHEGNENWDPVVRCKGYVCMAMEIKEAIRRNVFLNTAKERREAITVWLAIVSDFLQEAKCAEALGEWQDVQMLMQWVAAMAAAPQEDYQIQFGGGSAMARLIQQEAGT
;
A
#
# COMPACT_ATOMS: atom_id res chain seq x y z
N MET A 1 13.37 35.07 -19.19
CA MET A 1 13.12 34.13 -20.32
C MET A 1 14.20 34.37 -21.34
N GLU A 2 15.37 33.74 -21.17
CA GLU A 2 16.38 33.70 -22.22
C GLU A 2 15.87 32.79 -23.34
N LYS A 3 16.11 33.20 -24.58
CA LYS A 3 15.76 32.43 -25.78
C LYS A 3 16.52 31.10 -25.71
N ARG A 4 15.79 29.95 -25.47
CA ARG A 4 16.36 28.63 -25.77
C ARG A 4 16.83 28.65 -27.23
N GLN A 5 18.06 28.17 -27.49
CA GLN A 5 18.56 28.00 -28.85
C GLN A 5 17.58 27.09 -29.62
N ASP A 6 17.33 27.43 -30.89
CA ASP A 6 16.54 26.56 -31.77
C ASP A 6 17.21 25.18 -31.83
N MET A 7 16.50 24.12 -31.42
CA MET A 7 17.03 22.76 -31.43
C MET A 7 17.27 22.29 -32.87
N GLN A 8 18.44 21.70 -33.09
CA GLN A 8 18.82 21.13 -34.39
C GLN A 8 18.29 19.67 -34.50
N GLU A 9 17.33 19.45 -35.37
CA GLU A 9 16.60 18.21 -35.56
C GLU A 9 17.47 16.98 -35.88
N ASN A 10 18.60 17.17 -36.50
CA ASN A 10 19.55 16.14 -36.93
C ASN A 10 20.82 16.06 -36.06
N LYS A 11 20.81 16.68 -34.89
CA LYS A 11 21.97 16.67 -33.98
C LYS A 11 21.73 15.80 -32.75
N ILE A 12 22.75 15.05 -32.38
CA ILE A 12 22.79 14.16 -31.22
C ILE A 12 23.93 14.64 -30.30
N ALA A 13 23.65 14.85 -29.01
CA ALA A 13 24.66 15.08 -27.99
C ALA A 13 24.82 13.84 -27.11
N ILE A 14 26.03 13.34 -26.99
CA ILE A 14 26.38 12.29 -26.05
C ILE A 14 27.10 12.97 -24.87
N ILE A 15 26.44 12.95 -23.71
CA ILE A 15 26.87 13.66 -22.51
C ILE A 15 27.30 12.59 -21.49
N ALA A 16 28.59 12.51 -21.20
CA ALA A 16 29.15 11.51 -20.31
C ALA A 16 29.83 12.11 -19.09
N GLN A 17 29.54 11.58 -17.92
CA GLN A 17 30.18 11.94 -16.67
C GLN A 17 31.52 11.21 -16.54
N CYS A 18 32.61 11.99 -16.26
CA CYS A 18 33.92 11.42 -15.92
C CYS A 18 33.90 10.74 -14.55
N GLY A 19 34.69 9.68 -14.37
CA GLY A 19 34.93 9.10 -13.08
C GLY A 19 35.62 10.03 -12.08
N ALA A 20 35.64 9.67 -10.80
CA ALA A 20 36.29 10.49 -9.76
C ALA A 20 37.81 10.67 -9.97
N ASP A 21 38.45 9.78 -10.72
CA ASP A 21 39.86 9.86 -11.15
C ASP A 21 40.07 10.74 -12.40
N GLY A 22 39.02 11.37 -12.92
CA GLY A 22 39.07 12.19 -14.13
C GLY A 22 39.13 11.37 -15.43
N THR A 23 39.03 10.04 -15.36
CA THR A 23 39.01 9.22 -16.57
C THR A 23 37.62 9.24 -17.21
N SER A 24 37.59 9.46 -18.53
CA SER A 24 36.40 9.23 -19.34
C SER A 24 36.65 8.03 -20.24
N ALA A 25 35.78 7.05 -20.13
CA ALA A 25 35.80 5.88 -21.03
C ALA A 25 35.25 6.26 -22.42
N MET A 26 34.73 7.47 -22.59
CA MET A 26 33.92 7.85 -23.74
C MET A 26 34.71 7.94 -25.03
N HIS A 27 35.93 8.51 -25.02
CA HIS A 27 36.71 8.64 -26.27
C HIS A 27 37.02 7.30 -26.93
N ALA A 28 37.26 6.25 -26.14
CA ALA A 28 37.58 4.93 -26.68
C ALA A 28 36.37 4.24 -27.35
N TYR A 29 35.15 4.66 -27.00
CA TYR A 29 33.90 3.99 -27.46
C TYR A 29 33.06 4.90 -28.37
N ALA A 30 33.22 6.22 -28.30
CA ALA A 30 32.52 7.14 -29.20
C ALA A 30 32.90 6.91 -30.67
N GLU A 31 34.14 6.51 -30.93
CA GLU A 31 34.61 6.11 -32.25
C GLU A 31 33.98 4.79 -32.77
N ALA A 32 33.46 3.95 -31.88
CA ALA A 32 32.81 2.71 -32.24
C ALA A 32 31.29 2.85 -32.50
N LEU A 33 30.70 4.00 -32.16
CA LEU A 33 29.28 4.25 -32.39
C LEU A 33 29.02 4.65 -33.86
N ILE A 34 28.04 4.00 -34.46
CA ILE A 34 27.61 4.34 -35.82
C ILE A 34 26.63 5.50 -35.73
N VAL A 35 27.07 6.68 -36.23
CA VAL A 35 26.20 7.85 -36.40
C VAL A 35 25.33 7.63 -37.64
N PRO A 36 23.98 7.71 -37.52
CA PRO A 36 23.09 7.48 -38.66
C PRO A 36 23.29 8.51 -39.76
N GLU A 37 23.08 8.09 -41.02
CA GLU A 37 23.18 8.99 -42.18
C GLU A 37 22.25 10.21 -42.01
N GLY A 38 22.80 11.40 -42.27
CA GLY A 38 22.10 12.67 -42.13
C GLY A 38 22.08 13.25 -40.71
N TYR A 39 22.71 12.58 -39.74
CA TYR A 39 22.86 13.08 -38.37
C TYR A 39 24.30 13.45 -38.04
N GLU A 40 24.46 14.38 -37.10
CA GLU A 40 25.73 14.78 -36.53
C GLU A 40 25.76 14.43 -35.03
N ALA A 41 26.86 13.90 -34.55
CA ALA A 41 27.05 13.62 -33.12
C ALA A 41 28.12 14.50 -32.51
N GLU A 42 27.84 15.08 -31.36
CA GLU A 42 28.81 15.77 -30.51
C GLU A 42 28.96 15.02 -29.17
N CYS A 43 30.16 15.04 -28.63
CA CYS A 43 30.49 14.47 -27.35
C CYS A 43 30.78 15.58 -26.34
N ILE A 44 30.09 15.53 -25.19
CA ILE A 44 30.26 16.48 -24.09
C ILE A 44 30.69 15.69 -22.86
N GLU A 45 31.92 15.87 -22.45
CA GLU A 45 32.42 15.32 -21.19
C GLU A 45 32.16 16.29 -20.05
N ILE A 46 31.54 15.81 -19.00
CA ILE A 46 31.34 16.59 -17.80
C ILE A 46 32.24 16.05 -16.67
N PRO A 47 33.01 16.94 -16.01
CA PRO A 47 33.88 16.55 -14.92
C PRO A 47 33.06 15.87 -13.81
N HIS A 48 33.70 15.03 -13.01
CA HIS A 48 33.08 14.52 -11.80
C HIS A 48 32.56 15.69 -10.97
N ALA A 49 31.26 15.66 -10.66
CA ALA A 49 30.55 16.74 -10.00
C ALA A 49 29.88 16.22 -8.73
N GLU A 50 29.75 17.08 -7.72
CA GLU A 50 29.01 16.77 -6.49
C GLU A 50 27.53 16.52 -6.77
N SER A 51 26.97 17.09 -7.87
CA SER A 51 25.60 16.90 -8.32
C SER A 51 25.55 16.54 -9.79
N VAL A 52 25.17 15.32 -10.10
CA VAL A 52 24.92 14.83 -11.46
C VAL A 52 23.82 15.65 -12.12
N ALA A 53 22.72 15.93 -11.41
CA ALA A 53 21.62 16.73 -11.94
C ALA A 53 22.07 18.12 -12.41
N ALA A 54 22.90 18.81 -11.61
CA ALA A 54 23.43 20.13 -11.98
C ALA A 54 24.41 20.07 -13.19
N ALA A 55 25.18 18.99 -13.28
CA ALA A 55 26.11 18.80 -14.41
C ALA A 55 25.32 18.51 -15.71
N TYR A 56 24.29 17.67 -15.66
CA TYR A 56 23.42 17.39 -16.80
C TYR A 56 22.59 18.60 -17.21
N GLN A 57 22.10 19.41 -16.26
CA GLN A 57 21.43 20.69 -16.58
C GLN A 57 22.32 21.62 -17.42
N ARG A 58 23.55 21.83 -16.96
CA ARG A 58 24.51 22.69 -17.70
C ARG A 58 24.84 22.14 -19.09
N ALA A 59 25.06 20.83 -19.21
CA ALA A 59 25.37 20.22 -20.51
C ALA A 59 24.16 20.29 -21.47
N MET A 60 22.96 20.10 -20.94
CA MET A 60 21.72 20.23 -21.71
C MET A 60 21.57 21.67 -22.28
N GLU A 61 21.82 22.69 -21.46
CA GLU A 61 21.70 24.09 -21.84
C GLU A 61 22.77 24.53 -22.86
N GLN A 62 23.93 23.89 -22.84
CA GLN A 62 25.04 24.17 -23.75
C GLN A 62 24.88 23.54 -25.15
N SER A 63 24.03 22.52 -25.27
CA SER A 63 23.86 21.80 -26.52
C SER A 63 22.55 22.18 -27.23
N SER A 64 22.64 22.49 -28.51
CA SER A 64 21.47 22.67 -29.39
C SER A 64 20.94 21.35 -29.98
N ALA A 65 21.49 20.18 -29.60
CA ALA A 65 21.07 18.90 -30.13
C ALA A 65 19.62 18.57 -29.71
N LYS A 66 18.80 18.07 -30.64
CA LYS A 66 17.47 17.56 -30.34
C LYS A 66 17.54 16.29 -29.47
N TYR A 67 18.40 15.36 -29.83
CA TYR A 67 18.58 14.12 -29.13
C TYR A 67 19.76 14.20 -28.17
N LYS A 68 19.52 13.91 -26.90
CA LYS A 68 20.57 13.94 -25.87
C LYS A 68 20.64 12.60 -25.16
N VAL A 69 21.85 12.04 -25.08
CA VAL A 69 22.14 10.78 -24.40
C VAL A 69 23.00 11.08 -23.18
N TYR A 70 22.53 10.75 -22.00
CA TYR A 70 23.23 10.99 -20.74
C TYR A 70 23.76 9.66 -20.20
N LEU A 71 25.04 9.63 -19.86
CA LEU A 71 25.76 8.47 -19.33
C LEU A 71 26.35 8.79 -17.96
N SER A 72 26.00 8.00 -16.95
CA SER A 72 26.64 8.14 -15.63
C SER A 72 28.11 7.71 -15.65
N ALA A 73 28.86 8.12 -14.62
CA ALA A 73 30.27 7.75 -14.50
C ALA A 73 30.48 6.24 -14.59
N GLY A 74 31.44 5.82 -15.43
CA GLY A 74 31.75 4.41 -15.68
C GLY A 74 30.75 3.66 -16.57
N SER A 75 29.78 4.36 -17.17
CA SER A 75 28.86 3.78 -18.15
C SER A 75 29.33 4.02 -19.58
N VAL A 76 29.22 3.00 -20.43
CA VAL A 76 29.67 3.04 -21.83
C VAL A 76 28.65 2.33 -22.72
N ILE A 77 28.30 2.95 -23.86
CA ILE A 77 27.44 2.31 -24.86
C ILE A 77 28.23 1.23 -25.59
N VAL A 78 27.77 -0.01 -25.56
CA VAL A 78 28.41 -1.16 -26.23
C VAL A 78 27.69 -1.61 -27.49
N LYS A 79 26.46 -1.16 -27.71
CA LYS A 79 25.70 -1.43 -28.94
C LYS A 79 26.05 -0.41 -30.02
N ALA A 80 26.72 -0.84 -31.09
CA ALA A 80 27.27 0.06 -32.11
C ALA A 80 26.19 0.89 -32.86
N ASP A 81 25.00 0.30 -33.12
CA ASP A 81 23.87 0.94 -33.80
C ASP A 81 22.83 1.56 -32.85
N PHE A 82 23.18 1.76 -31.56
CA PHE A 82 22.29 2.32 -30.55
C PHE A 82 21.64 3.64 -30.97
N LEU A 83 22.40 4.57 -31.58
CA LEU A 83 21.89 5.87 -31.99
C LEU A 83 20.77 5.75 -33.06
N ALA A 84 20.92 4.82 -33.99
CA ALA A 84 19.89 4.57 -35.01
C ALA A 84 18.62 3.98 -34.38
N GLU A 85 18.77 3.07 -33.45
CA GLU A 85 17.64 2.46 -32.73
C GLU A 85 16.90 3.49 -31.87
N MET A 86 17.60 4.30 -31.11
CA MET A 86 17.06 5.40 -30.31
C MET A 86 16.24 6.38 -31.18
N ILE A 87 16.79 6.84 -32.31
CA ILE A 87 16.09 7.74 -33.22
C ILE A 87 14.84 7.07 -33.78
N ARG A 88 14.94 5.81 -34.20
CA ARG A 88 13.79 5.05 -34.71
C ARG A 88 12.64 5.00 -33.69
N ILE A 89 12.94 4.82 -32.41
CA ILE A 89 11.93 4.79 -31.35
C ILE A 89 11.29 6.17 -31.18
N PHE A 90 12.09 7.23 -31.07
CA PHE A 90 11.58 8.59 -30.90
C PHE A 90 10.78 9.10 -32.10
N THR A 91 11.21 8.76 -33.33
CA THR A 91 10.48 9.17 -34.54
C THR A 91 9.20 8.38 -34.78
N ALA A 92 9.09 7.16 -34.23
CA ALA A 92 7.89 6.35 -34.30
C ALA A 92 6.77 6.85 -33.37
N ASP A 93 7.12 7.51 -32.27
CA ASP A 93 6.16 8.04 -31.28
C ASP A 93 6.72 9.28 -30.59
N GLU A 94 6.20 10.44 -30.96
CA GLU A 94 6.59 11.74 -30.41
C GLU A 94 6.19 11.92 -28.92
N THR A 95 5.32 11.08 -28.39
CA THR A 95 4.95 11.11 -26.95
C THR A 95 6.04 10.51 -26.05
N ILE A 96 6.95 9.73 -26.61
CA ILE A 96 8.10 9.20 -25.88
C ILE A 96 9.10 10.33 -25.66
N GLY A 97 9.21 10.81 -24.43
CA GLY A 97 10.17 11.86 -24.05
C GLY A 97 11.51 11.33 -23.58
N LEU A 98 11.52 10.13 -22.99
CA LEU A 98 12.69 9.55 -22.35
C LEU A 98 12.80 8.04 -22.61
N ILE A 99 14.00 7.58 -22.95
CA ILE A 99 14.37 6.16 -23.08
C ILE A 99 15.42 5.84 -22.02
N GLY A 100 15.22 4.77 -21.24
CA GLY A 100 16.22 4.20 -20.33
C GLY A 100 16.68 2.82 -20.79
N ALA A 101 17.87 2.40 -20.35
CA ALA A 101 18.35 1.03 -20.57
C ALA A 101 17.69 0.03 -19.64
N VAL A 102 17.41 0.42 -18.41
CA VAL A 102 16.70 -0.37 -17.38
C VAL A 102 15.70 0.52 -16.67
N GLY A 103 14.54 -0.02 -16.33
CA GLY A 103 13.51 0.71 -15.61
C GLY A 103 12.43 -0.20 -15.04
N THR A 104 11.47 0.41 -14.34
CA THR A 104 10.34 -0.28 -13.73
C THR A 104 9.03 0.41 -14.08
N ASP A 105 7.99 -0.37 -14.37
CA ASP A 105 6.62 0.12 -14.60
C ASP A 105 5.87 0.41 -13.29
N GLN A 106 6.37 -0.11 -12.17
CA GLN A 106 5.84 0.12 -10.83
C GLN A 106 7.00 0.31 -9.86
N LEU A 107 7.30 1.57 -9.52
CA LEU A 107 8.33 1.87 -8.53
C LEU A 107 7.84 1.45 -7.13
N SER A 108 8.69 0.72 -6.38
CA SER A 108 8.42 0.39 -4.98
C SER A 108 8.02 1.63 -4.19
N ALA A 109 7.09 1.51 -3.25
CA ALA A 109 6.65 2.59 -2.38
C ALA A 109 7.79 3.22 -1.57
N SER A 110 8.90 2.52 -1.41
CA SER A 110 10.13 3.05 -0.84
C SER A 110 10.92 3.99 -1.77
N GLY A 111 10.54 4.13 -3.03
CA GLY A 111 11.31 4.85 -4.04
C GLY A 111 12.54 4.09 -4.56
N ILE A 112 12.86 2.91 -4.01
CA ILE A 112 14.06 2.14 -4.36
C ILE A 112 13.74 1.16 -5.48
N MET A 113 14.29 1.40 -6.67
CA MET A 113 14.00 0.58 -7.86
C MET A 113 14.30 -0.91 -7.66
N ALA A 114 15.36 -1.26 -6.96
CA ALA A 114 15.71 -2.66 -6.69
C ALA A 114 14.67 -3.44 -5.87
N ARG A 115 13.73 -2.74 -5.22
CA ARG A 115 12.59 -3.33 -4.49
C ARG A 115 11.31 -3.39 -5.31
N SER A 116 11.33 -2.89 -6.54
CA SER A 116 10.18 -2.88 -7.43
C SER A 116 9.78 -4.29 -7.86
N PRO A 117 8.49 -4.58 -8.08
CA PRO A 117 8.01 -5.92 -8.39
C PRO A 117 8.47 -6.44 -9.75
N ARG A 118 8.68 -5.54 -10.71
CA ARG A 118 9.16 -5.85 -12.06
C ARG A 118 10.20 -4.84 -12.48
N ILE A 119 11.27 -5.32 -13.11
CA ILE A 119 12.32 -4.50 -13.69
C ILE A 119 12.56 -4.97 -15.11
N TYR A 120 12.58 -4.03 -16.06
CA TYR A 120 12.75 -4.28 -17.49
C TYR A 120 14.13 -3.86 -17.96
N GLY A 121 14.62 -4.50 -19.04
CA GLY A 121 15.85 -4.11 -19.70
C GLY A 121 17.07 -4.97 -19.32
N ARG A 122 18.26 -4.58 -19.81
CA ARG A 122 19.51 -5.31 -19.63
C ARG A 122 20.69 -4.40 -19.38
N LEU A 123 21.61 -4.86 -18.53
CA LEU A 123 22.92 -4.21 -18.27
C LEU A 123 24.03 -5.25 -18.29
N LEU A 124 25.20 -4.84 -18.81
CA LEU A 124 26.47 -5.52 -18.55
C LEU A 124 27.23 -4.76 -17.45
N TYR A 125 28.01 -5.47 -16.66
CA TYR A 125 28.86 -4.87 -15.64
C TYR A 125 30.34 -5.14 -15.93
N TRP A 126 31.22 -4.24 -15.48
CA TRP A 126 32.65 -4.34 -15.66
C TRP A 126 33.27 -5.62 -15.03
N ASP A 127 32.60 -6.25 -14.10
CA ASP A 127 33.01 -7.54 -13.52
C ASP A 127 32.62 -8.76 -14.38
N GLY A 128 32.06 -8.53 -15.56
CA GLY A 128 31.59 -9.54 -16.48
C GLY A 128 30.22 -10.13 -16.15
N SER A 129 29.58 -9.69 -15.06
CA SER A 129 28.22 -10.12 -14.74
C SER A 129 27.18 -9.35 -15.59
N GLN A 130 25.97 -9.89 -15.68
CA GLN A 130 24.87 -9.31 -16.45
C GLN A 130 23.61 -9.22 -15.59
N PHE A 131 22.89 -8.10 -15.68
CA PHE A 131 21.51 -7.99 -15.28
C PHE A 131 20.60 -8.24 -16.49
N SER A 132 19.57 -9.04 -16.31
CA SER A 132 18.54 -9.31 -17.32
C SER A 132 17.18 -9.30 -16.65
N GLY A 133 16.46 -8.20 -16.81
CA GLY A 133 15.08 -8.03 -16.38
C GLY A 133 14.08 -8.61 -17.39
N GLU A 134 12.80 -8.32 -17.16
CA GLU A 134 11.73 -8.62 -18.10
C GLU A 134 11.93 -7.89 -19.44
N GLN A 135 11.30 -8.37 -20.49
CA GLN A 135 11.34 -7.75 -21.81
C GLN A 135 9.97 -7.19 -22.18
N ALA A 136 9.97 -6.04 -22.85
CA ALA A 136 8.75 -5.46 -23.40
C ALA A 136 8.08 -6.44 -24.39
N ALA A 137 6.78 -6.64 -24.27
CA ALA A 137 6.04 -7.52 -25.17
C ALA A 137 5.89 -6.92 -26.57
N ASP A 138 5.68 -5.59 -26.65
CA ASP A 138 5.34 -4.86 -27.87
C ASP A 138 6.38 -3.81 -28.27
N GLY A 139 7.67 -4.14 -28.18
CA GLY A 139 8.78 -3.29 -28.63
C GLY A 139 9.25 -2.26 -27.60
N VAL A 140 8.36 -1.58 -26.86
CA VAL A 140 8.69 -0.66 -25.77
C VAL A 140 7.77 -0.88 -24.55
N GLN A 141 8.32 -0.75 -23.36
CA GLN A 141 7.57 -0.80 -22.09
C GLN A 141 7.52 0.59 -21.47
N ASP A 142 6.31 1.07 -21.15
CA ASP A 142 6.14 2.26 -20.32
C ASP A 142 6.68 2.00 -18.92
N VAL A 143 7.47 2.94 -18.40
CA VAL A 143 8.08 2.83 -17.08
C VAL A 143 7.84 4.06 -16.22
N MET A 144 7.77 3.87 -14.91
CA MET A 144 7.67 4.96 -13.94
C MET A 144 9.03 5.58 -13.65
N ALA A 145 10.07 4.77 -13.67
CA ALA A 145 11.43 5.19 -13.38
C ALA A 145 12.42 4.39 -14.22
N VAL A 146 13.57 5.01 -14.53
CA VAL A 146 14.73 4.37 -15.15
C VAL A 146 15.94 4.51 -14.26
N THR A 147 16.91 3.61 -14.44
CA THR A 147 18.23 3.73 -13.81
C THR A 147 19.09 4.76 -14.55
N GLY A 148 20.11 5.29 -13.87
CA GLY A 148 20.90 6.40 -14.37
C GLY A 148 22.03 6.05 -15.32
N GLU A 149 22.28 4.77 -15.64
CA GLU A 149 23.42 4.35 -16.46
C GLU A 149 23.35 4.87 -17.89
N LEU A 150 22.14 4.89 -18.46
CA LEU A 150 21.86 5.45 -19.76
C LEU A 150 20.45 6.04 -19.78
N ILE A 151 20.35 7.33 -20.11
CA ILE A 151 19.09 8.01 -20.37
C ILE A 151 19.22 8.74 -21.71
N ALA A 152 18.27 8.53 -22.63
CA ALA A 152 18.17 9.30 -23.85
C ALA A 152 16.88 10.11 -23.86
N THR A 153 16.93 11.36 -24.36
CA THR A 153 15.79 12.27 -24.45
C THR A 153 15.70 12.93 -25.82
N GLN A 154 14.47 13.26 -26.26
CA GLN A 154 14.26 14.10 -27.46
C GLN A 154 13.72 15.50 -27.15
N TYR A 155 13.42 15.75 -25.87
CA TYR A 155 12.99 17.08 -25.39
C TYR A 155 13.82 17.49 -24.19
N ASP A 156 14.06 18.79 -24.07
CA ASP A 156 14.72 19.36 -22.91
C ASP A 156 13.71 19.50 -21.76
N THR A 157 13.99 18.84 -20.67
CA THR A 157 13.27 18.93 -19.41
C THR A 157 14.28 19.18 -18.30
N ASP A 158 14.01 20.18 -17.48
CA ASP A 158 14.98 20.62 -16.46
C ASP A 158 15.30 19.48 -15.48
N TRP A 159 16.58 19.27 -15.26
CA TRP A 159 17.09 18.38 -14.22
C TRP A 159 16.94 19.08 -12.87
N ARG A 160 16.19 18.54 -11.97
CA ARG A 160 15.89 19.19 -10.68
C ARG A 160 17.13 19.32 -9.78
N CYS A 161 18.14 20.08 -10.27
CA CYS A 161 19.36 20.38 -9.53
C CYS A 161 19.13 21.27 -8.29
N ASP A 162 17.97 21.90 -8.20
CA ASP A 162 17.47 22.59 -7.00
C ASP A 162 17.14 21.63 -5.85
N LEU A 163 16.80 20.39 -6.16
CA LEU A 163 16.40 19.36 -5.18
C LEU A 163 17.47 18.28 -4.97
N PHE A 164 18.11 17.84 -6.04
CA PHE A 164 19.04 16.71 -6.01
C PHE A 164 20.49 17.18 -6.14
N VAL A 165 21.09 17.44 -4.99
CA VAL A 165 22.50 17.87 -4.88
C VAL A 165 23.48 16.70 -4.73
N HIS A 166 22.97 15.47 -4.55
CA HIS A 166 23.73 14.22 -4.46
C HIS A 166 23.35 13.26 -5.60
N ASP A 167 24.17 12.24 -5.83
CA ASP A 167 24.06 11.32 -6.97
C ASP A 167 22.96 10.26 -6.82
N CYS A 168 21.78 10.62 -6.25
CA CYS A 168 20.67 9.70 -6.03
C CYS A 168 19.34 10.34 -6.40
N PHE A 169 18.41 9.53 -6.91
CA PHE A 169 17.01 9.86 -7.23
C PHE A 169 16.81 10.91 -8.35
N TRP A 170 17.87 11.38 -8.97
CA TRP A 170 17.78 12.33 -10.09
C TRP A 170 17.19 11.70 -11.36
N SER A 171 17.43 10.39 -11.61
CA SER A 171 16.87 9.65 -12.75
C SER A 171 15.38 9.37 -12.60
N GLU A 172 14.95 8.97 -11.41
CA GLU A 172 13.54 8.77 -11.05
C GLU A 172 12.79 10.10 -11.11
N ALA A 173 13.40 11.18 -10.60
CA ALA A 173 12.85 12.53 -10.69
C ALA A 173 12.70 13.00 -12.13
N GLN A 174 13.68 12.74 -12.99
CA GLN A 174 13.61 13.10 -14.40
C GLN A 174 12.44 12.41 -15.10
N CYS A 175 12.20 11.12 -14.82
CA CYS A 175 11.03 10.41 -15.32
C CYS A 175 9.72 11.06 -14.84
N ALA A 176 9.65 11.50 -13.58
CA ALA A 176 8.49 12.18 -13.04
C ALA A 176 8.25 13.53 -13.71
N GLU A 177 9.31 14.31 -13.95
CA GLU A 177 9.20 15.61 -14.65
C GLU A 177 8.75 15.45 -16.12
N PHE A 178 9.22 14.42 -16.83
CA PHE A 178 8.71 14.10 -18.16
C PHE A 178 7.20 13.76 -18.13
N ARG A 179 6.75 12.94 -17.18
CA ARG A 179 5.33 12.62 -17.02
C ARG A 179 4.47 13.85 -16.67
N ARG A 180 4.96 14.77 -15.83
CA ARG A 180 4.27 16.05 -15.55
C ARG A 180 4.03 16.89 -16.80
N ARG A 181 4.84 16.69 -17.83
CA ARG A 181 4.68 17.30 -19.16
C ARG A 181 3.80 16.48 -20.11
N GLY A 182 3.24 15.37 -19.67
CA GLY A 182 2.45 14.46 -20.51
C GLY A 182 3.28 13.58 -21.45
N LEU A 183 4.58 13.44 -21.19
CA LEU A 183 5.51 12.63 -21.97
C LEU A 183 5.77 11.30 -21.30
N ARG A 184 6.02 10.27 -22.11
CA ARG A 184 6.29 8.90 -21.67
C ARG A 184 7.77 8.67 -21.42
N ALA A 185 8.10 7.91 -20.38
CA ALA A 185 9.40 7.29 -20.19
C ALA A 185 9.26 5.80 -20.54
N VAL A 186 10.21 5.25 -21.31
CA VAL A 186 10.13 3.86 -21.79
C VAL A 186 11.44 3.10 -21.66
N VAL A 187 11.36 1.78 -21.54
CA VAL A 187 12.46 0.84 -21.74
C VAL A 187 12.12 -0.01 -22.97
N PRO A 188 12.91 0.06 -24.03
CA PRO A 188 12.68 -0.77 -25.21
C PRO A 188 13.05 -2.22 -24.98
N GLN A 189 12.49 -3.10 -25.83
CA GLN A 189 12.91 -4.49 -25.91
C GLN A 189 14.39 -4.58 -26.33
N GLN A 190 15.19 -5.33 -25.60
CA GLN A 190 16.62 -5.45 -25.83
C GLN A 190 17.00 -6.91 -26.09
N ALA A 191 17.47 -7.21 -27.28
CA ALA A 191 18.07 -8.52 -27.59
C ALA A 191 19.37 -8.72 -26.83
N GLU A 192 20.17 -7.66 -26.69
CA GLU A 192 21.43 -7.59 -25.95
C GLU A 192 21.50 -6.31 -25.11
N ALA A 193 22.39 -6.26 -24.12
CA ALA A 193 22.58 -5.06 -23.31
C ALA A 193 23.15 -3.91 -24.17
N TRP A 194 22.65 -2.71 -23.96
CA TRP A 194 23.10 -1.51 -24.67
C TRP A 194 24.26 -0.81 -23.99
N VAL A 195 24.41 -1.05 -22.69
CA VAL A 195 25.37 -0.34 -21.87
C VAL A 195 26.14 -1.29 -20.97
N LEU A 196 27.44 -1.02 -20.84
CA LEU A 196 28.35 -1.58 -19.84
C LEU A 196 28.50 -0.55 -18.72
N ALA A 197 28.30 -0.93 -17.47
CA ALA A 197 28.19 0.00 -16.34
C ALA A 197 28.95 -0.48 -15.09
N ALA A 198 29.18 0.43 -14.16
CA ALA A 198 29.62 0.09 -12.82
C ALA A 198 28.45 -0.48 -11.98
N LYS A 199 28.74 -1.40 -11.08
CA LYS A 199 27.72 -2.13 -10.28
C LYS A 199 27.18 -1.36 -9.06
N ASN A 200 27.74 -0.21 -8.76
CA ASN A 200 27.43 0.53 -7.54
C ASN A 200 26.35 1.59 -7.81
N ALA A 201 25.16 1.39 -7.24
CA ALA A 201 24.18 2.45 -7.11
C ALA A 201 24.36 3.12 -5.74
N PRO A 202 24.72 4.40 -5.66
CA PRO A 202 24.80 5.13 -4.41
C PRO A 202 23.41 5.25 -3.78
N PHE A 203 23.34 5.23 -2.46
CA PHE A 203 22.10 5.47 -1.72
C PHE A 203 22.33 6.62 -0.73
N HIS A 204 21.46 7.62 -0.77
CA HIS A 204 21.47 8.75 0.13
C HIS A 204 20.07 8.98 0.70
N ALA A 205 19.88 8.69 1.99
CA ALA A 205 18.57 8.75 2.64
C ALA A 205 17.88 10.13 2.55
N PRO A 206 18.56 11.28 2.75
CA PRO A 206 17.93 12.59 2.57
C PRO A 206 17.42 12.85 1.15
N SER A 207 18.12 12.39 0.10
CA SER A 207 17.64 12.53 -1.29
C SER A 207 16.38 11.69 -1.53
N ARG A 208 16.25 10.53 -0.88
CA ARG A 208 15.04 9.72 -0.88
C ARG A 208 13.86 10.49 -0.29
N GLU A 209 14.03 11.11 0.87
CA GLU A 209 12.97 11.89 1.50
C GLU A 209 12.51 13.05 0.58
N VAL A 210 13.46 13.80 0.02
CA VAL A 210 13.15 14.87 -0.95
C VAL A 210 12.38 14.34 -2.15
N PHE A 211 12.78 13.19 -2.70
CA PHE A 211 12.09 12.55 -3.81
C PHE A 211 10.65 12.17 -3.44
N LEU A 212 10.46 11.50 -2.31
CA LEU A 212 9.14 11.08 -1.85
C LEU A 212 8.24 12.28 -1.52
N ASP A 213 8.75 13.29 -0.84
CA ASP A 213 7.99 14.51 -0.52
C ASP A 213 7.54 15.27 -1.78
N THR A 214 8.36 15.22 -2.86
CA THR A 214 8.09 15.95 -4.09
C THR A 214 7.15 15.22 -5.04
N TYR A 215 7.29 13.88 -5.16
CA TYR A 215 6.68 13.13 -6.25
C TYR A 215 5.67 12.04 -5.81
N SER A 216 5.54 11.75 -4.52
CA SER A 216 4.65 10.66 -4.08
C SER A 216 3.21 10.80 -4.57
N LYS A 217 2.69 12.02 -4.63
CA LYS A 217 1.31 12.28 -5.12
C LYS A 217 1.13 12.00 -6.62
N ASP A 218 2.21 12.05 -7.38
CA ASP A 218 2.18 11.81 -8.83
C ASP A 218 2.37 10.34 -9.19
N ILE A 219 3.02 9.56 -8.31
CA ILE A 219 3.51 8.21 -8.63
C ILE A 219 2.88 7.11 -7.78
N TYR A 220 2.34 7.43 -6.61
CA TYR A 220 1.78 6.43 -5.71
C TYR A 220 0.29 6.64 -5.46
N PRO A 221 -0.49 5.57 -5.26
CA PRO A 221 -1.91 5.67 -4.96
C PRO A 221 -2.17 6.41 -3.64
N LEU A 222 -3.28 7.09 -3.55
CA LEU A 222 -3.72 7.72 -2.31
C LEU A 222 -4.22 6.64 -1.33
N VAL A 223 -3.79 6.74 -0.07
CA VAL A 223 -4.23 5.87 1.02
C VAL A 223 -5.01 6.71 2.03
N SER A 224 -6.28 6.37 2.28
CA SER A 224 -7.06 6.97 3.36
C SER A 224 -6.77 6.27 4.69
N ILE A 225 -6.42 7.06 5.69
CA ILE A 225 -6.31 6.63 7.09
C ILE A 225 -7.47 7.25 7.85
N VAL A 226 -8.34 6.42 8.40
CA VAL A 226 -9.56 6.84 9.09
C VAL A 226 -9.42 6.59 10.59
N ILE A 227 -9.58 7.65 11.42
CA ILE A 227 -9.37 7.60 12.86
C ILE A 227 -10.66 8.03 13.57
N PRO A 228 -11.50 7.10 14.03
CA PRO A 228 -12.55 7.43 14.98
C PRO A 228 -11.95 7.68 16.36
N THR A 229 -12.30 8.76 17.02
CA THR A 229 -11.82 9.09 18.38
C THR A 229 -12.94 9.62 19.24
N TYR A 230 -12.78 9.52 20.56
CA TYR A 230 -13.69 10.09 21.55
C TYR A 230 -12.93 10.61 22.79
N ARG A 231 -11.58 10.54 22.76
CA ARG A 231 -10.70 10.91 23.88
C ARG A 231 -9.35 11.41 23.37
N THR A 232 -8.77 12.35 24.09
CA THR A 232 -7.52 13.00 23.68
C THR A 232 -6.27 12.22 24.13
N GLU A 233 -6.40 11.33 25.13
CA GLU A 233 -5.28 10.74 25.87
C GLU A 233 -4.25 10.02 24.97
N PHE A 234 -4.69 9.10 24.13
CA PHE A 234 -3.81 8.36 23.24
C PHE A 234 -3.88 8.87 21.79
N PHE A 235 -4.98 9.53 21.40
CA PHE A 235 -5.22 9.98 20.03
C PHE A 235 -4.06 10.79 19.44
N ARG A 236 -3.45 11.69 20.26
CA ARG A 236 -2.30 12.46 19.80
C ARG A 236 -1.14 11.56 19.35
N GLN A 237 -0.87 10.46 20.08
CA GLN A 237 0.18 9.51 19.73
C GLN A 237 -0.20 8.72 18.46
N ALA A 238 -1.46 8.30 18.35
CA ALA A 238 -2.00 7.62 17.16
C ALA A 238 -1.83 8.51 15.92
N LEU A 239 -2.28 9.76 15.95
CA LEU A 239 -2.14 10.70 14.85
C LEU A 239 -0.67 10.95 14.47
N LEU A 240 0.21 11.17 15.45
CA LEU A 240 1.64 11.33 15.21
C LEU A 240 2.27 10.11 14.56
N SER A 241 1.80 8.89 14.86
CA SER A 241 2.28 7.67 14.24
C SER A 241 1.90 7.57 12.76
N VAL A 242 0.76 8.17 12.36
CA VAL A 242 0.36 8.32 10.95
C VAL A 242 1.21 9.36 10.24
N LEU A 243 1.42 10.51 10.88
CA LEU A 243 2.24 11.59 10.29
C LEU A 243 3.71 11.20 10.12
N ALA A 244 4.19 10.25 10.93
CA ALA A 244 5.54 9.68 10.86
C ALA A 244 5.69 8.56 9.81
N GLN A 245 4.64 8.23 9.05
CA GLN A 245 4.75 7.21 8.01
C GLN A 245 5.75 7.61 6.92
N THR A 246 6.55 6.65 6.48
CA THR A 246 7.48 6.84 5.35
C THR A 246 6.74 7.00 4.01
N TYR A 247 5.55 6.45 3.90
CA TYR A 247 4.64 6.67 2.78
C TYR A 247 3.98 8.05 2.88
N ARG A 248 4.09 8.88 1.83
CA ARG A 248 3.71 10.29 1.89
C ARG A 248 2.32 10.63 1.34
N ASN A 249 1.80 9.82 0.39
CA ASN A 249 0.52 10.13 -0.24
C ASN A 249 -0.66 9.61 0.61
N LEU A 250 -0.90 10.31 1.71
CA LEU A 250 -1.93 10.00 2.70
C LEU A 250 -3.04 11.04 2.69
N ASP A 251 -4.25 10.56 2.95
CA ASP A 251 -5.46 11.31 3.25
C ASP A 251 -5.91 10.85 4.65
N ILE A 252 -6.01 11.76 5.61
CA ILE A 252 -6.22 11.43 7.02
C ILE A 252 -7.56 12.01 7.46
N PHE A 253 -8.53 11.16 7.71
CA PHE A 253 -9.83 11.57 8.21
C PHE A 253 -9.99 11.24 9.69
N VAL A 254 -10.32 12.23 10.49
CA VAL A 254 -10.57 12.10 11.92
C VAL A 254 -12.02 12.47 12.21
N THR A 255 -12.78 11.56 12.81
CA THR A 255 -14.13 11.83 13.31
C THR A 255 -14.14 11.65 14.83
N ASP A 256 -14.51 12.72 15.53
CA ASP A 256 -14.41 12.85 16.98
C ASP A 256 -15.81 13.04 17.60
N ASN A 257 -16.16 12.19 18.56
CA ASN A 257 -17.38 12.34 19.35
C ASN A 257 -17.10 12.62 20.85
N ALA A 258 -15.93 13.15 21.17
CA ALA A 258 -15.63 13.61 22.52
C ALA A 258 -16.67 14.64 22.99
N LYS A 259 -17.03 14.56 24.26
CA LYS A 259 -18.02 15.48 24.85
C LYS A 259 -17.42 16.85 25.20
N ASP A 260 -16.10 16.91 25.31
CA ASP A 260 -15.33 18.14 25.54
C ASP A 260 -14.57 18.55 24.27
N ASN A 261 -14.01 19.75 24.30
CA ASN A 261 -13.30 20.32 23.16
C ASN A 261 -11.78 20.06 23.18
N GLY A 262 -11.28 19.16 24.04
CA GLY A 262 -9.85 18.94 24.21
C GLY A 262 -9.15 18.49 22.92
N THR A 263 -9.77 17.55 22.19
CA THR A 263 -9.26 17.08 20.89
C THR A 263 -9.34 18.18 19.84
N GLU A 264 -10.48 18.89 19.74
CA GLU A 264 -10.66 19.99 18.79
C GLU A 264 -9.64 21.11 18.98
N GLU A 265 -9.41 21.53 20.24
CA GLU A 265 -8.39 22.55 20.55
C GLU A 265 -6.98 22.08 20.20
N MET A 266 -6.67 20.82 20.44
CA MET A 266 -5.38 20.24 20.09
C MET A 266 -5.19 20.22 18.56
N MET A 267 -6.21 19.80 17.81
CA MET A 267 -6.19 19.78 16.33
C MET A 267 -5.98 21.18 15.77
N ALA A 268 -6.74 22.17 16.26
CA ALA A 268 -6.61 23.56 15.83
C ALA A 268 -5.24 24.17 16.11
N ARG A 269 -4.60 23.80 17.22
CA ARG A 269 -3.29 24.36 17.61
C ARG A 269 -2.10 23.71 16.93
N ALA A 270 -2.15 22.40 16.69
CA ALA A 270 -0.97 21.64 16.34
C ALA A 270 -0.99 21.07 14.92
N PHE A 271 -2.17 20.96 14.28
CA PHE A 271 -2.33 20.21 13.06
C PHE A 271 -3.16 20.93 11.98
N SER A 272 -3.61 22.15 12.21
CA SER A 272 -4.44 22.95 11.28
C SER A 272 -3.79 23.19 9.92
N ASP A 273 -2.47 23.19 9.84
CA ASP A 273 -1.73 23.51 8.62
C ASP A 273 -1.39 22.27 7.77
N ASP A 274 -1.66 21.06 8.27
CA ASP A 274 -1.44 19.84 7.49
C ASP A 274 -2.65 19.55 6.58
N ALA A 275 -2.52 19.88 5.31
CA ALA A 275 -3.58 19.72 4.31
C ALA A 275 -4.02 18.26 4.06
N ARG A 276 -3.34 17.27 4.62
CA ARG A 276 -3.74 15.86 4.54
C ARG A 276 -4.83 15.51 5.55
N ILE A 277 -5.04 16.36 6.58
CA ILE A 277 -5.92 16.05 7.71
C ILE A 277 -7.28 16.72 7.50
N HIS A 278 -8.33 15.89 7.58
CA HIS A 278 -9.73 16.29 7.58
C HIS A 278 -10.32 15.92 8.94
N TYR A 279 -10.68 16.91 9.74
CA TYR A 279 -11.17 16.73 11.11
C TYR A 279 -12.63 17.17 11.21
N GLU A 280 -13.46 16.31 11.83
CA GLU A 280 -14.87 16.61 12.15
C GLU A 280 -15.12 16.32 13.63
N HIS A 281 -15.78 17.24 14.34
CA HIS A 281 -16.22 17.07 15.72
C HIS A 281 -17.74 16.98 15.81
N HIS A 282 -18.22 15.91 16.47
CA HIS A 282 -19.63 15.57 16.60
C HIS A 282 -19.97 15.19 18.05
N ALA A 283 -19.91 16.14 19.00
CA ALA A 283 -20.12 15.92 20.44
C ALA A 283 -21.44 15.21 20.82
N GLY A 284 -22.41 15.16 19.91
CA GLY A 284 -23.70 14.48 20.09
C GLY A 284 -23.75 13.05 19.59
N TYR A 285 -22.74 12.56 18.91
CA TYR A 285 -22.73 11.19 18.40
C TYR A 285 -22.50 10.17 19.51
N THR A 286 -23.21 9.04 19.40
CA THR A 286 -22.85 7.82 20.12
C THR A 286 -21.56 7.20 19.51
N PRO A 287 -20.91 6.27 20.21
CA PRO A 287 -19.79 5.51 19.62
C PRO A 287 -20.16 4.84 18.29
N GLU A 288 -21.36 4.26 18.20
CA GLU A 288 -21.86 3.61 16.99
C GLU A 288 -22.03 4.60 15.83
N GLU A 289 -22.56 5.80 16.09
CA GLU A 289 -22.72 6.85 15.08
C GLU A 289 -21.35 7.37 14.60
N ASN A 290 -20.40 7.53 15.51
CA ASN A 290 -19.04 7.92 15.16
C ASN A 290 -18.36 6.86 14.28
N TRP A 291 -18.50 5.57 14.62
CA TRP A 291 -18.04 4.48 13.79
C TRP A 291 -18.74 4.42 12.43
N ALA A 292 -20.06 4.65 12.40
CA ALA A 292 -20.82 4.73 11.15
C ALA A 292 -20.27 5.87 10.27
N ARG A 293 -19.97 7.04 10.85
CA ARG A 293 -19.35 8.17 10.14
C ARG A 293 -17.96 7.82 9.61
N ALA A 294 -17.12 7.16 10.43
CA ALA A 294 -15.80 6.69 10.03
C ALA A 294 -15.85 5.73 8.83
N ARG A 295 -16.77 4.78 8.85
CA ARG A 295 -16.96 3.82 7.74
C ARG A 295 -17.56 4.45 6.50
N ALA A 296 -18.39 5.49 6.67
CA ALA A 296 -18.99 6.22 5.56
C ALA A 296 -18.02 7.21 4.90
N TYR A 297 -16.84 7.43 5.47
CA TYR A 297 -15.85 8.29 4.83
C TYR A 297 -15.35 7.64 3.55
N ASP A 298 -15.47 8.37 2.45
CA ASP A 298 -15.05 7.94 1.13
C ASP A 298 -14.36 9.08 0.39
N ASN A 299 -13.02 9.00 0.27
CA ASN A 299 -12.28 9.84 -0.64
C ASN A 299 -12.25 9.15 -2.01
N PRO A 300 -12.89 9.68 -3.06
CA PRO A 300 -13.01 9.01 -4.37
C PRO A 300 -11.64 8.74 -5.04
N ASN A 301 -10.59 9.47 -4.65
CA ASN A 301 -9.25 9.31 -5.21
C ASN A 301 -8.43 8.25 -4.46
N ALA A 302 -8.86 7.80 -3.28
CA ALA A 302 -8.13 6.79 -2.52
C ALA A 302 -8.38 5.38 -3.07
N GLU A 303 -7.31 4.62 -3.25
CA GLU A 303 -7.35 3.22 -3.67
C GLU A 303 -7.33 2.24 -2.49
N TYR A 304 -6.79 2.68 -1.37
CA TYR A 304 -6.61 1.88 -0.16
C TYR A 304 -7.14 2.61 1.06
N VAL A 305 -7.55 1.84 2.07
CA VAL A 305 -7.99 2.39 3.35
C VAL A 305 -7.46 1.55 4.51
N ASN A 306 -7.09 2.22 5.60
CA ASN A 306 -6.80 1.62 6.90
C ASN A 306 -7.53 2.41 7.99
N TRP A 307 -8.17 1.71 8.91
CA TRP A 307 -8.72 2.34 10.11
C TRP A 307 -7.67 2.25 11.23
N LEU A 308 -7.39 3.37 11.88
CA LEU A 308 -6.51 3.39 13.05
C LEU A 308 -7.36 3.68 14.30
N MET A 309 -7.31 2.77 15.27
CA MET A 309 -7.92 3.02 16.59
C MET A 309 -7.15 4.13 17.29
N ASP A 310 -7.87 4.98 18.03
CA ASP A 310 -7.29 6.18 18.66
C ASP A 310 -6.31 5.90 19.82
N ASP A 311 -6.21 4.64 20.25
CA ASP A 311 -5.30 4.16 21.27
C ASP A 311 -4.10 3.36 20.71
N ASP A 312 -4.15 2.96 19.46
CA ASP A 312 -3.13 2.16 18.78
C ASP A 312 -2.06 3.00 18.07
N LEU A 313 -1.01 2.34 17.57
CA LEU A 313 0.07 3.01 16.85
C LEU A 313 0.43 2.27 15.55
N PHE A 314 0.73 3.03 14.51
CA PHE A 314 1.46 2.52 13.34
C PHE A 314 2.96 2.53 13.58
N LEU A 315 3.68 1.56 13.03
CA LEU A 315 5.14 1.65 12.86
C LEU A 315 5.46 2.41 11.56
N PRO A 316 6.61 3.11 11.48
CA PRO A 316 6.89 4.07 10.41
C PRO A 316 6.76 3.53 8.98
N GLU A 317 7.18 2.30 8.73
CA GLU A 317 7.18 1.68 7.39
C GLU A 317 5.91 0.89 7.07
N LYS A 318 4.85 1.01 7.88
CA LYS A 318 3.65 0.16 7.74
C LYS A 318 3.01 0.29 6.36
N ILE A 319 2.62 1.50 5.99
CA ILE A 319 1.88 1.73 4.75
C ILE A 319 2.78 1.46 3.53
N GLU A 320 4.03 1.93 3.55
CA GLU A 320 5.02 1.66 2.50
C GLU A 320 5.18 0.16 2.25
N THR A 321 5.41 -0.61 3.31
CA THR A 321 5.59 -2.06 3.22
C THR A 321 4.35 -2.75 2.66
N MET A 322 3.16 -2.42 3.16
CA MET A 322 1.92 -3.07 2.73
C MET A 322 1.56 -2.74 1.28
N ILE A 323 1.81 -1.51 0.83
CA ILE A 323 1.59 -1.09 -0.56
C ILE A 323 2.47 -1.88 -1.53
N ASP A 324 3.73 -2.14 -1.20
CA ASP A 324 4.62 -2.94 -2.05
C ASP A 324 4.07 -4.36 -2.30
N TYR A 325 3.42 -4.96 -1.30
CA TYR A 325 2.75 -6.26 -1.50
C TYR A 325 1.52 -6.16 -2.39
N PHE A 326 0.78 -5.06 -2.35
CA PHE A 326 -0.32 -4.83 -3.31
C PHE A 326 0.18 -4.66 -4.73
N PHE A 327 1.31 -3.97 -4.94
CA PHE A 327 1.91 -3.81 -6.26
C PHE A 327 2.36 -5.15 -6.86
N ALA A 328 2.96 -6.00 -6.04
CA ALA A 328 3.39 -7.32 -6.48
C ALA A 328 2.23 -8.33 -6.67
N ASN A 329 1.04 -8.06 -6.10
CA ASN A 329 -0.07 -9.02 -6.05
C ASN A 329 -1.43 -8.35 -6.34
N PRO A 330 -1.79 -8.12 -7.61
CA PRO A 330 -3.00 -7.36 -7.96
C PRO A 330 -4.32 -7.97 -7.46
N GLY A 331 -4.38 -9.28 -7.23
CA GLY A 331 -5.60 -10.00 -6.83
C GLY A 331 -5.84 -10.12 -5.34
N ILE A 332 -5.06 -9.44 -4.47
CA ILE A 332 -5.28 -9.47 -3.02
C ILE A 332 -6.25 -8.39 -2.57
N SER A 333 -7.08 -8.70 -1.58
CA SER A 333 -8.05 -7.78 -1.00
C SER A 333 -7.51 -7.04 0.21
N LEU A 334 -6.62 -7.67 0.99
CA LEU A 334 -6.00 -7.07 2.17
C LEU A 334 -4.56 -7.57 2.38
N VAL A 335 -3.76 -6.72 3.01
CA VAL A 335 -2.46 -7.07 3.60
C VAL A 335 -2.56 -6.84 5.10
N THR A 336 -2.22 -7.83 5.89
CA THR A 336 -2.19 -7.74 7.34
C THR A 336 -0.84 -8.15 7.90
N SER A 337 -0.59 -7.89 9.18
CA SER A 337 0.69 -8.18 9.81
C SER A 337 0.54 -8.67 11.25
N TYR A 338 1.62 -9.17 11.81
CA TYR A 338 1.76 -9.25 13.26
C TYR A 338 1.70 -7.85 13.86
N ARG A 339 1.15 -7.73 15.08
CA ARG A 339 1.12 -6.50 15.88
C ARG A 339 1.67 -6.77 17.28
N GLU A 340 2.47 -5.83 17.78
CA GLU A 340 2.99 -5.88 19.14
C GLU A 340 1.93 -5.42 20.14
N CYS A 341 1.81 -6.10 21.29
CA CYS A 341 1.05 -5.59 22.42
C CYS A 341 1.88 -4.59 23.21
N ILE A 342 1.30 -3.45 23.59
CA ILE A 342 1.93 -2.43 24.44
C ILE A 342 1.00 -2.04 25.60
N ASP A 343 1.58 -1.56 26.70
CA ASP A 343 0.83 -0.96 27.80
C ASP A 343 0.45 0.52 27.54
N GLU A 344 -0.18 1.15 28.51
CA GLU A 344 -0.57 2.57 28.45
C GLU A 344 0.63 3.51 28.21
N ASN A 345 1.82 3.12 28.68
CA ASN A 345 3.06 3.89 28.54
C ASN A 345 3.82 3.58 27.23
N GLY A 346 3.34 2.63 26.43
CA GLY A 346 4.00 2.19 25.20
C GLY A 346 5.07 1.11 25.40
N ASN A 347 5.20 0.53 26.60
CA ASN A 347 6.13 -0.58 26.84
C ASN A 347 5.56 -1.88 26.25
N LYS A 348 6.44 -2.70 25.67
CA LYS A 348 6.05 -3.98 25.09
C LYS A 348 5.54 -4.95 26.15
N LEU A 349 4.40 -5.56 25.86
CA LEU A 349 3.78 -6.62 26.64
C LEU A 349 3.93 -7.98 25.96
N PRO A 350 3.78 -9.09 26.71
CA PRO A 350 3.66 -10.43 26.11
C PRO A 350 2.46 -10.52 25.18
N ASP A 351 2.60 -11.33 24.13
CA ASP A 351 1.52 -11.59 23.20
C ASP A 351 0.35 -12.32 23.87
N LEU A 352 -0.86 -11.90 23.52
CA LEU A 352 -2.07 -12.66 23.79
C LEU A 352 -2.21 -13.84 22.84
N PRO A 353 -3.01 -14.85 23.14
CA PRO A 353 -3.19 -16.01 22.25
C PRO A 353 -3.56 -15.65 20.82
N TYR A 354 -4.34 -14.59 20.62
CA TYR A 354 -4.83 -14.11 19.30
C TYR A 354 -3.96 -13.01 18.68
N THR A 355 -2.94 -12.49 19.38
CA THR A 355 -2.00 -11.51 18.83
C THR A 355 -0.68 -12.13 18.38
N LYS A 356 -0.41 -13.39 18.75
CA LYS A 356 0.79 -14.11 18.28
C LYS A 356 0.87 -14.15 16.77
N PRO A 357 2.09 -14.16 16.20
CA PRO A 357 2.25 -14.33 14.76
C PRO A 357 1.52 -15.60 14.27
N PHE A 358 0.63 -15.42 13.29
CA PHE A 358 -0.16 -16.51 12.73
C PHE A 358 0.70 -17.45 11.89
N VAL A 359 1.62 -16.88 11.12
CA VAL A 359 2.65 -17.59 10.35
C VAL A 359 4.00 -16.91 10.53
N HIS A 360 5.11 -17.63 10.29
CA HIS A 360 6.46 -17.13 10.54
C HIS A 360 7.18 -16.62 9.28
N HIS A 361 6.54 -16.70 8.14
CA HIS A 361 7.06 -16.20 6.85
C HIS A 361 5.99 -15.36 6.17
N VAL A 362 6.41 -14.45 5.29
CA VAL A 362 5.48 -13.75 4.41
C VAL A 362 4.68 -14.79 3.63
N THR A 363 3.36 -14.76 3.80
CA THR A 363 2.50 -15.80 3.23
C THR A 363 1.31 -15.17 2.52
N ARG A 364 1.14 -15.51 1.24
CA ARG A 364 -0.12 -15.28 0.53
C ARG A 364 -1.06 -16.43 0.87
N ILE A 365 -2.24 -16.11 1.37
CA ILE A 365 -3.25 -17.06 1.80
C ILE A 365 -4.48 -16.83 0.95
N ARG A 366 -5.03 -17.90 0.37
CA ARG A 366 -6.30 -17.81 -0.34
C ARG A 366 -7.39 -17.30 0.59
N GLY A 367 -8.16 -16.33 0.13
CA GLY A 367 -9.21 -15.71 0.95
C GLY A 367 -10.20 -16.74 1.47
N GLU A 368 -10.59 -17.71 0.62
CA GLU A 368 -11.48 -18.83 1.01
C GLU A 368 -10.90 -19.68 2.15
N GLU A 369 -9.61 -19.99 2.10
CA GLU A 369 -8.93 -20.80 3.12
C GLU A 369 -8.79 -20.05 4.45
N LEU A 370 -8.45 -18.75 4.38
CA LEU A 370 -8.32 -17.93 5.58
C LEU A 370 -9.68 -17.67 6.23
N GLY A 371 -10.72 -17.37 5.45
CA GLY A 371 -12.09 -17.21 5.96
C GLY A 371 -12.63 -18.49 6.59
N ALA A 372 -12.38 -19.64 5.96
CA ALA A 372 -12.71 -20.95 6.54
C ALA A 372 -11.99 -21.19 7.86
N TYR A 373 -10.69 -20.86 7.94
CA TYR A 373 -9.92 -20.99 9.17
C TYR A 373 -10.48 -20.10 10.28
N ILE A 374 -10.75 -18.83 9.99
CA ILE A 374 -11.32 -17.84 10.93
C ILE A 374 -12.64 -18.37 11.53
N LEU A 375 -13.56 -18.83 10.68
CA LEU A 375 -14.87 -19.31 11.13
C LEU A 375 -14.80 -20.64 11.89
N ARG A 376 -13.94 -21.57 11.47
CA ARG A 376 -13.77 -22.87 12.13
C ARG A 376 -13.13 -22.79 13.51
N HIS A 377 -12.27 -21.79 13.73
CA HIS A 377 -11.57 -21.59 15.00
C HIS A 377 -12.15 -20.44 15.81
N CYS A 378 -13.11 -19.71 15.26
CA CYS A 378 -13.70 -18.52 15.90
C CYS A 378 -12.64 -17.53 16.38
N ILE A 379 -11.65 -17.23 15.55
CA ILE A 379 -10.50 -16.38 15.89
C ILE A 379 -10.26 -15.33 14.81
N ASN A 380 -10.04 -14.07 15.21
CA ASN A 380 -9.65 -13.00 14.32
C ASN A 380 -8.12 -12.96 14.16
N VAL A 381 -7.59 -13.64 13.14
CA VAL A 381 -6.15 -13.64 12.81
C VAL A 381 -5.77 -12.47 11.89
N VAL A 382 -6.73 -11.75 11.32
CA VAL A 382 -6.47 -10.53 10.53
C VAL A 382 -6.08 -9.38 11.44
N GLY A 383 -6.68 -9.32 12.62
CA GLY A 383 -6.40 -8.31 13.64
C GLY A 383 -7.48 -7.23 13.75
N GLU A 384 -7.26 -6.31 14.65
CA GLU A 384 -8.06 -5.12 14.88
C GLU A 384 -8.04 -4.21 13.65
N PRO A 385 -8.96 -3.24 13.50
CA PRO A 385 -9.00 -2.33 12.34
C PRO A 385 -7.67 -1.61 12.06
N THR A 386 -6.86 -1.37 13.09
CA THR A 386 -5.50 -0.82 12.97
C THR A 386 -4.58 -1.69 12.11
N THR A 387 -4.75 -3.01 12.12
CA THR A 387 -3.76 -3.95 11.60
C THR A 387 -3.74 -4.05 10.08
N PRO A 388 -4.84 -4.34 9.35
CA PRO A 388 -4.79 -4.53 7.91
C PRO A 388 -4.90 -3.22 7.12
N LEU A 389 -4.18 -3.16 6.00
CA LEU A 389 -4.47 -2.24 4.90
C LEU A 389 -5.34 -2.99 3.88
N VAL A 390 -6.42 -2.35 3.41
CA VAL A 390 -7.37 -3.00 2.51
C VAL A 390 -7.49 -2.24 1.19
N ARG A 391 -7.74 -2.98 0.10
CA ARG A 391 -8.04 -2.38 -1.20
C ARG A 391 -9.50 -1.92 -1.21
N LYS A 392 -9.71 -0.62 -1.35
CA LYS A 392 -11.02 0.03 -1.24
C LYS A 392 -12.05 -0.52 -2.25
N ALA A 393 -11.63 -0.89 -3.45
CA ALA A 393 -12.53 -1.44 -4.47
C ALA A 393 -13.32 -2.66 -3.98
N PHE A 394 -12.74 -3.50 -3.12
CA PHE A 394 -13.43 -4.65 -2.53
C PHE A 394 -14.43 -4.29 -1.42
N LEU A 395 -14.39 -3.06 -0.89
CA LEU A 395 -15.38 -2.55 0.05
C LEU A 395 -16.61 -1.95 -0.65
N LEU A 396 -16.38 -1.31 -1.80
CA LEU A 396 -17.39 -0.55 -2.55
C LEU A 396 -18.15 -1.40 -3.56
N ASP A 397 -17.61 -2.55 -3.93
CA ASP A 397 -18.26 -3.44 -4.87
C ASP A 397 -19.64 -3.83 -4.31
N GLY A 398 -20.69 -3.37 -5.00
CA GLY A 398 -22.10 -3.50 -4.59
C GLY A 398 -22.62 -4.94 -4.45
N HIS A 399 -21.73 -5.92 -4.44
CA HIS A 399 -22.00 -7.25 -3.97
C HIS A 399 -22.39 -7.18 -2.50
N ASP A 400 -23.68 -6.98 -2.31
CA ASP A 400 -24.34 -7.13 -1.04
C ASP A 400 -24.17 -8.56 -0.56
N LEU A 401 -23.01 -8.83 0.04
CA LEU A 401 -22.75 -10.15 0.62
C LEU A 401 -23.62 -10.38 1.86
N GLY A 402 -24.51 -9.41 2.19
CA GLY A 402 -25.44 -9.52 3.31
C GLY A 402 -24.75 -9.74 4.66
N TRP A 403 -23.43 -9.49 4.71
CA TRP A 403 -22.69 -9.58 5.94
C TRP A 403 -23.19 -8.50 6.89
N THR A 404 -23.36 -8.85 8.16
CA THR A 404 -23.98 -8.07 9.21
C THR A 404 -23.23 -6.78 9.53
N GLY A 405 -23.19 -5.86 8.63
CA GLY A 405 -22.59 -4.53 8.79
C GLY A 405 -23.57 -3.43 8.44
N ARG A 406 -24.77 -3.78 8.01
CA ARG A 406 -25.82 -2.81 7.77
C ARG A 406 -26.47 -2.41 9.08
N GLU A 407 -26.38 -1.13 9.35
CA GLU A 407 -27.17 -0.40 10.33
C GLU A 407 -26.90 -0.72 11.80
N GLY A 408 -25.84 -0.15 12.40
CA GLY A 408 -25.83 0.30 13.79
C GLY A 408 -26.14 -0.70 14.91
N ARG A 409 -26.32 -1.99 14.64
CA ARG A 409 -26.81 -2.93 15.62
C ARG A 409 -25.73 -3.74 16.34
N TYR A 410 -24.52 -3.82 15.77
CA TYR A 410 -23.41 -4.52 16.39
C TYR A 410 -22.13 -3.72 16.28
N LEU A 411 -21.48 -3.45 17.40
CA LEU A 411 -20.23 -2.69 17.52
C LEU A 411 -19.04 -3.37 16.81
N ILE A 412 -19.10 -4.66 16.57
CA ILE A 412 -18.02 -5.42 15.96
C ILE A 412 -18.20 -5.42 14.45
N SER A 413 -17.50 -4.50 13.80
CA SER A 413 -17.54 -4.36 12.35
C SER A 413 -16.31 -4.90 11.63
N ASP A 414 -15.23 -5.20 12.34
CA ASP A 414 -13.98 -5.70 11.81
C ASP A 414 -14.12 -7.14 11.27
N PHE A 415 -14.61 -8.06 12.09
CA PHE A 415 -14.74 -9.47 11.76
C PHE A 415 -15.58 -9.73 10.49
N PRO A 416 -16.82 -9.20 10.35
CA PRO A 416 -17.58 -9.31 9.11
C PRO A 416 -16.90 -8.64 7.91
N THR A 417 -16.23 -7.51 8.13
CA THR A 417 -15.50 -6.80 7.06
C THR A 417 -14.38 -7.65 6.50
N TRP A 418 -13.60 -8.32 7.37
CA TRP A 418 -12.53 -9.20 6.91
C TRP A 418 -13.07 -10.40 6.13
N LEU A 419 -14.12 -11.04 6.60
CA LEU A 419 -14.76 -12.15 5.86
C LEU A 419 -15.28 -11.71 4.49
N ARG A 420 -15.90 -10.52 4.41
CA ARG A 420 -16.33 -9.96 3.13
C ARG A 420 -15.17 -9.76 2.16
N LEU A 421 -14.05 -9.20 2.61
CA LEU A 421 -12.86 -9.01 1.79
C LEU A 421 -12.26 -10.35 1.35
N LEU A 422 -12.16 -11.31 2.27
CA LEU A 422 -11.63 -12.66 2.00
C LEU A 422 -12.51 -13.48 1.06
N ALA A 423 -13.81 -13.20 1.00
CA ALA A 423 -14.70 -13.83 0.02
C ALA A 423 -14.45 -13.34 -1.42
N GLN A 424 -13.75 -12.23 -1.59
CA GLN A 424 -13.53 -11.59 -2.90
C GLN A 424 -12.08 -11.67 -3.36
N GLY A 425 -11.12 -11.80 -2.45
CA GLY A 425 -9.70 -11.81 -2.79
C GLY A 425 -8.84 -12.46 -1.73
N ASP A 426 -7.60 -12.76 -2.10
CA ASP A 426 -6.61 -13.34 -1.20
C ASP A 426 -6.11 -12.30 -0.19
N ALA A 427 -5.43 -12.79 0.86
CA ALA A 427 -4.73 -11.99 1.83
C ALA A 427 -3.21 -12.23 1.79
N ILE A 428 -2.44 -11.25 2.20
CA ILE A 428 -1.03 -11.45 2.57
C ILE A 428 -0.88 -11.20 4.07
N TYR A 429 -0.24 -12.14 4.75
CA TYR A 429 0.16 -12.01 6.14
C TYR A 429 1.67 -11.78 6.26
N LEU A 430 2.05 -10.74 7.01
CA LEU A 430 3.45 -10.37 7.28
C LEU A 430 3.80 -10.73 8.73
N PRO A 431 4.84 -11.54 8.98
CA PRO A 431 5.20 -11.94 10.34
C PRO A 431 5.93 -10.84 11.13
N GLN A 432 6.35 -9.77 10.45
CA GLN A 432 6.93 -8.58 11.11
C GLN A 432 5.84 -7.69 11.71
N PRO A 433 6.08 -7.05 12.86
CA PRO A 433 5.14 -6.09 13.39
C PRO A 433 5.14 -4.81 12.54
N LEU A 434 3.94 -4.31 12.21
CA LEU A 434 3.76 -3.02 11.52
C LEU A 434 2.79 -2.10 12.28
N SER A 435 2.20 -2.59 13.37
CA SER A 435 1.37 -1.81 14.28
C SER A 435 1.56 -2.27 15.73
N ARG A 436 1.08 -1.46 16.66
CA ARG A 436 1.07 -1.74 18.09
C ARG A 436 -0.35 -1.63 18.61
N PHE A 437 -0.80 -2.69 19.25
CA PHE A 437 -2.08 -2.79 19.93
C PHE A 437 -1.91 -2.39 21.39
N ARG A 438 -2.59 -1.34 21.82
CA ARG A 438 -2.50 -0.83 23.20
C ARG A 438 -3.50 -1.52 24.11
N MET A 439 -3.00 -2.00 25.24
CA MET A 439 -3.79 -2.63 26.29
C MET A 439 -3.92 -1.69 27.50
N HIS A 440 -5.15 -1.33 27.86
CA HIS A 440 -5.49 -0.52 29.01
C HIS A 440 -6.87 -0.92 29.57
N GLU A 441 -7.22 -0.46 30.76
CA GLU A 441 -8.47 -0.84 31.43
C GLU A 441 -9.74 -0.45 30.64
N GLY A 442 -9.66 0.56 29.78
CA GLY A 442 -10.77 1.03 28.94
C GLY A 442 -10.91 0.32 27.61
N ASN A 443 -10.17 -0.76 27.34
CA ASN A 443 -10.36 -1.53 26.10
C ASN A 443 -11.74 -2.21 26.07
N GLU A 444 -12.52 -1.98 25.02
CA GLU A 444 -13.86 -2.57 24.83
C GLU A 444 -13.85 -4.10 24.82
N ASN A 445 -12.74 -4.74 24.44
CA ASN A 445 -12.60 -6.19 24.41
C ASN A 445 -12.75 -6.86 25.79
N TRP A 446 -12.63 -6.10 26.88
CA TRP A 446 -12.84 -6.59 28.25
C TRP A 446 -14.29 -6.44 28.73
N ASP A 447 -15.11 -5.65 28.02
CA ASP A 447 -16.53 -5.48 28.36
C ASP A 447 -17.32 -6.75 28.01
N PRO A 448 -17.99 -7.40 29.00
CA PRO A 448 -18.79 -8.60 28.76
C PRO A 448 -19.92 -8.37 27.73
N VAL A 449 -20.48 -7.15 27.67
CA VAL A 449 -21.53 -6.78 26.73
C VAL A 449 -21.00 -6.77 25.30
N VAL A 450 -19.85 -6.15 25.09
CA VAL A 450 -19.18 -6.12 23.77
C VAL A 450 -18.78 -7.53 23.34
N ARG A 451 -18.21 -8.34 24.25
CA ARG A 451 -17.87 -9.75 23.98
C ARG A 451 -19.09 -10.57 23.57
N CYS A 452 -20.21 -10.39 24.25
CA CYS A 452 -21.44 -11.09 23.92
C CYS A 452 -21.95 -10.71 22.52
N LYS A 453 -21.97 -9.40 22.19
CA LYS A 453 -22.27 -8.91 20.83
C LYS A 453 -21.35 -9.55 19.79
N GLY A 454 -20.06 -9.70 20.11
CA GLY A 454 -19.09 -10.39 19.26
C GLY A 454 -19.45 -11.84 18.99
N TYR A 455 -19.86 -12.59 20.00
CA TYR A 455 -20.26 -13.99 19.83
C TYR A 455 -21.56 -14.13 19.03
N VAL A 456 -22.51 -13.21 19.19
CA VAL A 456 -23.71 -13.17 18.35
C VAL A 456 -23.34 -12.88 16.89
N CYS A 457 -22.52 -11.89 16.65
CA CYS A 457 -22.01 -11.57 15.31
C CYS A 457 -21.33 -12.78 14.66
N MET A 458 -20.47 -13.46 15.40
CA MET A 458 -19.77 -14.66 14.91
C MET A 458 -20.73 -15.79 14.53
N ALA A 459 -21.79 -16.03 15.32
CA ALA A 459 -22.83 -17.00 14.98
C ALA A 459 -23.57 -16.64 13.70
N MET A 460 -23.86 -15.34 13.51
CA MET A 460 -24.50 -14.83 12.30
C MET A 460 -23.62 -15.07 11.07
N GLU A 461 -22.31 -14.82 11.18
CA GLU A 461 -21.34 -15.05 10.10
C GLU A 461 -21.21 -16.55 9.77
N ILE A 462 -21.15 -17.43 10.77
CA ILE A 462 -21.15 -18.88 10.55
C ILE A 462 -22.41 -19.30 9.78
N LYS A 463 -23.59 -18.83 10.20
CA LYS A 463 -24.84 -19.13 9.52
C LYS A 463 -24.85 -18.61 8.07
N GLU A 464 -24.42 -17.39 7.87
CA GLU A 464 -24.40 -16.79 6.54
C GLU A 464 -23.41 -17.51 5.60
N ALA A 465 -22.24 -17.88 6.10
CA ALA A 465 -21.27 -18.69 5.37
C ALA A 465 -21.85 -20.04 4.94
N ILE A 466 -22.59 -20.71 5.84
CA ILE A 466 -23.29 -21.96 5.54
C ILE A 466 -24.38 -21.74 4.47
N ARG A 467 -25.21 -20.70 4.63
CA ARG A 467 -26.30 -20.37 3.70
C ARG A 467 -25.80 -20.07 2.29
N ARG A 468 -24.68 -19.35 2.18
CA ARG A 468 -24.08 -18.97 0.89
C ARG A 468 -23.14 -20.02 0.32
N ASN A 469 -22.84 -21.06 1.09
CA ASN A 469 -21.82 -22.04 0.75
C ASN A 469 -20.46 -21.40 0.42
N VAL A 470 -20.05 -20.43 1.26
CA VAL A 470 -18.75 -19.76 1.22
C VAL A 470 -17.98 -20.12 2.48
N PHE A 471 -16.68 -20.38 2.39
CA PHE A 471 -15.77 -20.79 3.48
C PHE A 471 -16.10 -22.16 4.09
N LEU A 472 -17.35 -22.40 4.52
CA LEU A 472 -17.79 -23.63 5.19
C LEU A 472 -18.49 -24.56 4.19
N ASN A 473 -17.73 -25.08 3.22
CA ASN A 473 -18.27 -25.83 2.08
C ASN A 473 -18.61 -27.29 2.40
N THR A 474 -18.00 -27.88 3.45
CA THR A 474 -18.19 -29.27 3.82
C THR A 474 -18.93 -29.42 5.16
N ALA A 475 -19.63 -30.56 5.33
CA ALA A 475 -20.31 -30.91 6.59
C ALA A 475 -19.33 -30.94 7.79
N LYS A 476 -18.09 -31.33 7.55
CA LYS A 476 -17.04 -31.36 8.57
C LYS A 476 -16.69 -29.93 9.03
N GLU A 477 -16.44 -29.01 8.12
CA GLU A 477 -16.10 -27.62 8.44
C GLU A 477 -17.23 -26.91 9.20
N ARG A 478 -18.48 -27.15 8.77
CA ARG A 478 -19.67 -26.61 9.44
C ARG A 478 -19.78 -27.11 10.89
N ARG A 479 -19.58 -28.42 11.10
CA ARG A 479 -19.56 -29.02 12.45
C ARG A 479 -18.46 -28.42 13.32
N GLU A 480 -17.24 -28.29 12.78
CA GLU A 480 -16.11 -27.73 13.52
C GLU A 480 -16.42 -26.29 13.95
N ALA A 481 -16.88 -25.43 13.03
CA ALA A 481 -17.23 -24.04 13.34
C ALA A 481 -18.30 -23.95 14.44
N ILE A 482 -19.39 -24.70 14.32
CA ILE A 482 -20.48 -24.71 15.32
C ILE A 482 -20.00 -25.24 16.67
N THR A 483 -19.23 -26.33 16.69
CA THR A 483 -18.73 -26.94 17.93
C THR A 483 -17.76 -25.99 18.66
N VAL A 484 -16.83 -25.37 17.95
CA VAL A 484 -15.88 -24.41 18.54
C VAL A 484 -16.62 -23.19 19.07
N TRP A 485 -17.58 -22.66 18.32
CA TRP A 485 -18.39 -21.53 18.75
C TRP A 485 -19.17 -21.85 20.03
N LEU A 486 -19.85 -23.03 20.09
CA LEU A 486 -20.58 -23.46 21.27
C LEU A 486 -19.67 -23.61 22.50
N ALA A 487 -18.46 -24.14 22.32
CA ALA A 487 -17.51 -24.29 23.42
C ALA A 487 -17.09 -22.90 23.98
N ILE A 488 -16.70 -21.97 23.11
CA ILE A 488 -16.28 -20.61 23.50
C ILE A 488 -17.42 -19.87 24.22
N VAL A 489 -18.66 -19.97 23.70
CA VAL A 489 -19.83 -19.35 24.32
C VAL A 489 -20.14 -19.99 25.66
N SER A 490 -19.99 -21.31 25.78
CA SER A 490 -20.19 -22.01 27.05
C SER A 490 -19.22 -21.54 28.12
N ASP A 491 -17.93 -21.39 27.77
CA ASP A 491 -16.91 -20.87 28.68
C ASP A 491 -17.21 -19.41 29.07
N PHE A 492 -17.59 -18.58 28.10
CA PHE A 492 -17.99 -17.20 28.35
C PHE A 492 -19.18 -17.11 29.34
N LEU A 493 -20.21 -17.91 29.16
CA LEU A 493 -21.38 -17.91 30.02
C LEU A 493 -21.11 -18.39 31.45
N GLN A 494 -19.99 -19.08 31.70
CA GLN A 494 -19.55 -19.51 33.02
C GLN A 494 -18.77 -18.43 33.77
N GLU A 495 -18.32 -17.37 33.11
CA GLU A 495 -17.60 -16.27 33.76
C GLU A 495 -18.54 -15.49 34.70
N ALA A 496 -18.09 -15.21 35.94
CA ALA A 496 -18.91 -14.57 36.97
C ALA A 496 -19.46 -13.19 36.54
N LYS A 497 -18.68 -12.43 35.77
CA LYS A 497 -19.09 -11.11 35.24
C LYS A 497 -20.20 -11.21 34.20
N CYS A 498 -20.32 -12.35 33.51
CA CYS A 498 -21.39 -12.57 32.56
C CYS A 498 -22.72 -12.87 33.25
N ALA A 499 -22.70 -13.49 34.43
CA ALA A 499 -23.90 -13.75 35.22
C ALA A 499 -24.59 -12.45 35.68
N GLU A 500 -23.82 -11.39 35.96
CA GLU A 500 -24.36 -10.07 36.31
C GLU A 500 -24.96 -9.37 35.07
N ALA A 501 -24.32 -9.48 33.91
CA ALA A 501 -24.80 -8.90 32.65
C ALA A 501 -26.03 -9.65 32.08
N LEU A 502 -26.18 -10.96 32.39
CA LEU A 502 -27.24 -11.83 31.88
C LEU A 502 -28.67 -11.40 32.30
N GLY A 503 -28.82 -10.67 33.42
CA GLY A 503 -30.13 -10.27 33.94
C GLY A 503 -30.78 -9.08 33.24
N GLU A 504 -30.02 -8.24 32.58
CA GLU A 504 -30.47 -6.91 32.14
C GLU A 504 -30.43 -6.66 30.63
N TRP A 505 -29.94 -7.60 29.83
CA TRP A 505 -29.58 -7.30 28.44
C TRP A 505 -30.22 -8.19 27.37
N GLN A 506 -30.90 -7.58 26.38
CA GLN A 506 -31.61 -8.29 25.31
C GLN A 506 -30.72 -9.20 24.45
N ASP A 507 -29.45 -8.80 24.24
CA ASP A 507 -28.55 -9.55 23.35
C ASP A 507 -28.09 -10.87 23.97
N VAL A 508 -28.08 -10.99 25.31
CA VAL A 508 -27.84 -12.27 25.98
C VAL A 508 -28.98 -13.24 25.75
N GLN A 509 -30.22 -12.76 25.74
CA GLN A 509 -31.36 -13.59 25.36
C GLN A 509 -31.24 -14.08 23.92
N MET A 510 -30.75 -13.22 23.01
CA MET A 510 -30.45 -13.59 21.64
C MET A 510 -29.31 -14.61 21.56
N LEU A 511 -28.22 -14.42 22.33
CA LEU A 511 -27.14 -15.40 22.39
C LEU A 511 -27.63 -16.78 22.85
N MET A 512 -28.47 -16.82 23.87
CA MET A 512 -29.07 -18.10 24.37
C MET A 512 -29.96 -18.76 23.33
N GLN A 513 -30.72 -17.99 22.54
CA GLN A 513 -31.50 -18.53 21.42
C GLN A 513 -30.59 -19.10 20.32
N TRP A 514 -29.47 -18.45 20.04
CA TRP A 514 -28.45 -18.97 19.11
C TRP A 514 -27.82 -20.25 19.64
N VAL A 515 -27.46 -20.31 20.91
CA VAL A 515 -26.95 -21.56 21.56
C VAL A 515 -27.92 -22.70 21.36
N ALA A 516 -29.21 -22.47 21.65
CA ALA A 516 -30.24 -23.49 21.47
C ALA A 516 -30.39 -23.92 20.00
N ALA A 517 -30.40 -22.97 19.08
CA ALA A 517 -30.54 -23.24 17.65
C ALA A 517 -29.33 -23.99 17.08
N MET A 518 -28.11 -23.59 17.44
CA MET A 518 -26.87 -24.25 17.00
C MET A 518 -26.72 -25.64 17.57
N ALA A 519 -27.10 -25.85 18.86
CA ALA A 519 -27.07 -27.16 19.50
C ALA A 519 -28.13 -28.13 18.95
N ALA A 520 -29.27 -27.60 18.49
CA ALA A 520 -30.35 -28.40 17.91
C ALA A 520 -30.20 -28.64 16.40
N ALA A 521 -29.23 -28.02 15.74
CA ALA A 521 -29.03 -28.19 14.30
C ALA A 521 -28.71 -29.66 13.97
N PRO A 522 -29.46 -30.32 13.06
CA PRO A 522 -29.17 -31.69 12.65
C PRO A 522 -27.77 -31.79 12.07
N GLN A 523 -27.04 -32.82 12.43
CA GLN A 523 -25.63 -32.98 12.00
C GLN A 523 -25.47 -33.19 10.48
N GLU A 524 -26.53 -33.49 9.77
CA GLU A 524 -26.54 -33.74 8.33
C GLU A 524 -27.21 -32.65 7.52
N ASP A 525 -28.13 -31.88 8.13
CA ASP A 525 -28.90 -30.80 7.47
C ASP A 525 -28.71 -29.50 8.25
N TYR A 526 -27.75 -28.66 7.81
CA TYR A 526 -27.34 -27.45 8.52
C TYR A 526 -28.30 -26.26 8.33
N GLN A 527 -29.59 -26.51 8.17
CA GLN A 527 -30.58 -25.46 8.28
C GLN A 527 -30.83 -25.15 9.76
N ILE A 528 -30.25 -24.06 10.23
CA ILE A 528 -30.53 -23.53 11.56
C ILE A 528 -31.98 -23.04 11.55
N GLN A 529 -32.88 -23.79 12.21
CA GLN A 529 -34.27 -23.38 12.36
C GLN A 529 -34.42 -22.55 13.63
N PHE A 530 -34.72 -21.27 13.44
CA PHE A 530 -35.17 -20.43 14.56
C PHE A 530 -36.68 -20.58 14.69
N GLY A 531 -37.16 -20.85 15.90
CA GLY A 531 -38.60 -20.86 16.18
C GLY A 531 -39.26 -19.55 15.74
N GLY A 532 -40.33 -19.67 14.96
CA GLY A 532 -41.02 -18.48 14.41
C GLY A 532 -41.49 -17.57 15.54
N GLY A 533 -40.96 -16.37 15.60
CA GLY A 533 -41.35 -15.36 16.57
C GLY A 533 -40.24 -14.76 17.43
N SER A 534 -39.02 -15.32 17.40
CA SER A 534 -37.90 -14.73 18.14
C SER A 534 -37.44 -13.41 17.44
N ALA A 535 -36.99 -12.46 18.24
CA ALA A 535 -36.44 -11.20 17.72
C ALA A 535 -35.29 -11.46 16.72
N MET A 536 -34.50 -12.51 16.97
CA MET A 536 -33.40 -12.94 16.12
C MET A 536 -33.90 -13.57 14.80
N ALA A 537 -34.95 -14.37 14.80
CA ALA A 537 -35.54 -14.91 13.57
C ALA A 537 -36.07 -13.79 12.67
N ARG A 538 -36.65 -12.76 13.27
CA ARG A 538 -37.09 -11.55 12.52
C ARG A 538 -35.92 -10.77 11.94
N LEU A 539 -34.86 -10.57 12.71
CA LEU A 539 -33.62 -9.91 12.26
C LEU A 539 -33.02 -10.64 11.05
N ILE A 540 -32.86 -11.98 11.17
CA ILE A 540 -32.28 -12.81 10.12
C ILE A 540 -33.18 -12.87 8.88
N GLN A 541 -34.52 -12.90 9.07
CA GLN A 541 -35.46 -12.88 7.95
C GLN A 541 -35.54 -11.52 7.27
N GLN A 542 -35.38 -10.42 7.99
CA GLN A 542 -35.33 -9.08 7.41
C GLN A 542 -34.04 -8.86 6.58
N GLU A 543 -32.91 -9.42 6.99
CA GLU A 543 -31.65 -9.33 6.25
C GLU A 543 -31.55 -10.34 5.10
N ALA A 544 -32.28 -11.47 5.16
CA ALA A 544 -32.33 -12.45 4.09
C ALA A 544 -33.37 -12.14 2.99
N GLY A 545 -34.25 -11.18 3.22
CA GLY A 545 -35.33 -10.78 2.29
C GLY A 545 -35.07 -9.51 1.51
N THR A 546 -33.91 -8.93 1.65
CA THR A 546 -33.40 -7.80 0.84
C THR A 546 -32.18 -8.26 0.04
#